data_d6cea10b099280cd2c60f3e2377e29b4
#
_entry.id   d6cea10b099280cd2c60f3e2377e29b4
#
_cell.length_a   1.000
_cell.length_b   1.000
_cell.length_c   1.000
_cell.angle_alpha   90.00
_cell.angle_beta   90.00
_cell.angle_gamma   90.00
#
_symmetry.space_group_name_H-M   'P 1'
#
loop_
_entity.id
_entity.type
_entity.pdbx_description
1 polymer ?
#
loop_
_entity_poly.entity_id
_entity_poly.type
_entity_poly.pdbx_seq_one_letter_code
_entity_poly.pdbx_strand_id
1 'polypeptide(L)'
;MIRYCYKRILLAVPVMIGISLLAFILGLLSPGDPAEFALNQDGLDAPTDAQIAAMREELGLNRPIYVQYFSWFAQVLHGNFGSSYITGKDILHELLLRLPVTVELALLALAIAAVIGIALGTLCAVYKNSWLDDAVQFLTNILLAVPGFWLALLMILLFSETLRLLPTSGSESLRYFIMPALAVSFSTSATVCRYMRSSLLTEFASQYFLVARVRGISKIKLLFYYAFPNAMLPVIALLGNYLAGILGGSVIAESIFALPGISSMALEAIRFRDYPVLQAYVLFTGWLLVLITLAVDLLMFYLNPKLRGGAEVHD
;
A
#
# COMPACT_ATOMS: atom_id res chain seq x y z
N MET A 1 -13.92 6.59 22.90
CA MET A 1 -13.46 5.47 22.05
C MET A 1 -14.53 5.04 21.04
N ILE A 2 -15.67 4.53 21.45
CA ILE A 2 -16.72 3.98 20.56
C ILE A 2 -17.19 5.02 19.53
N ARG A 3 -17.44 6.28 19.93
CA ARG A 3 -17.88 7.37 19.04
C ARG A 3 -16.83 7.69 17.95
N TYR A 4 -15.54 7.65 18.27
CA TYR A 4 -14.46 7.86 17.31
C TYR A 4 -14.40 6.72 16.29
N CYS A 5 -14.38 5.46 16.77
CA CYS A 5 -14.39 4.28 15.92
C CYS A 5 -15.62 4.27 14.99
N TYR A 6 -16.80 4.53 15.54
CA TYR A 6 -18.04 4.61 14.76
C TYR A 6 -17.99 5.69 13.68
N LYS A 7 -17.50 6.91 14.00
CA LYS A 7 -17.34 8.00 13.03
C LYS A 7 -16.36 7.62 11.91
N ARG A 8 -15.26 6.95 12.23
CA ARG A 8 -14.25 6.50 11.24
C ARG A 8 -14.81 5.41 10.33
N ILE A 9 -15.52 4.42 10.89
CA ILE A 9 -16.19 3.38 10.12
C ILE A 9 -17.28 3.99 9.22
N LEU A 10 -18.08 4.91 9.76
CA LEU A 10 -19.12 5.60 8.99
C LEU A 10 -18.53 6.38 7.80
N LEU A 11 -17.37 7.01 7.97
CA LEU A 11 -16.67 7.72 6.90
C LEU A 11 -15.99 6.79 5.88
N ALA A 12 -15.64 5.57 6.27
CA ALA A 12 -15.07 4.57 5.37
C ALA A 12 -16.11 4.03 4.37
N VAL A 13 -17.38 3.89 4.79
CA VAL A 13 -18.45 3.35 3.94
C VAL A 13 -18.65 4.15 2.64
N PRO A 14 -18.85 5.49 2.65
CA PRO A 14 -19.01 6.26 1.41
C PRO A 14 -17.77 6.20 0.52
N VAL A 15 -16.56 6.09 1.09
CA VAL A 15 -15.34 5.91 0.32
C VAL A 15 -15.33 4.55 -0.37
N MET A 16 -15.69 3.47 0.33
CA MET A 16 -15.79 2.12 -0.26
C MET A 16 -16.84 2.06 -1.38
N ILE A 17 -17.98 2.74 -1.20
CA ILE A 17 -19.01 2.86 -2.25
C ILE A 17 -18.45 3.67 -3.43
N GLY A 18 -17.76 4.77 -3.19
CA GLY A 18 -17.11 5.56 -4.24
C GLY A 18 -16.11 4.76 -5.07
N ILE A 19 -15.28 3.95 -4.40
CA ILE A 19 -14.34 3.04 -5.07
C ILE A 19 -15.10 1.99 -5.91
N SER A 20 -16.18 1.42 -5.40
CA SER A 20 -16.97 0.43 -6.13
C SER A 20 -17.63 1.03 -7.37
N LEU A 21 -18.13 2.27 -7.28
CA LEU A 21 -18.65 3.00 -8.44
C LEU A 21 -17.57 3.25 -9.49
N LEU A 22 -16.38 3.70 -9.08
CA LEU A 22 -15.26 3.89 -10.00
C LEU A 22 -14.82 2.58 -10.66
N ALA A 23 -14.72 1.49 -9.90
CA ALA A 23 -14.39 0.17 -10.44
C ALA A 23 -15.44 -0.29 -11.45
N PHE A 24 -16.73 -0.11 -11.15
CA PHE A 24 -17.81 -0.46 -12.06
C PHE A 24 -17.78 0.39 -13.35
N ILE A 25 -17.55 1.70 -13.23
CA ILE A 25 -17.41 2.60 -14.40
C ILE A 25 -16.22 2.17 -15.28
N LEU A 26 -15.09 1.78 -14.68
CA LEU A 26 -13.96 1.24 -15.44
C LEU A 26 -14.36 0.01 -16.26
N GLY A 27 -15.17 -0.90 -15.69
CA GLY A 27 -15.72 -2.04 -16.40
C GLY A 27 -16.63 -1.62 -17.57
N LEU A 28 -17.50 -0.64 -17.36
CA LEU A 28 -18.40 -0.12 -18.42
C LEU A 28 -17.67 0.59 -19.55
N LEU A 29 -16.58 1.30 -19.25
CA LEU A 29 -15.76 2.01 -20.24
C LEU A 29 -14.78 1.08 -20.97
N SER A 30 -14.76 -0.18 -20.59
CA SER A 30 -13.94 -1.21 -21.21
C SER A 30 -14.30 -1.38 -22.68
N PRO A 31 -13.35 -1.34 -23.63
CA PRO A 31 -13.61 -1.66 -25.01
C PRO A 31 -13.82 -3.18 -25.18
N GLY A 32 -14.85 -3.53 -25.95
CA GLY A 32 -15.27 -4.91 -26.22
C GLY A 32 -16.64 -5.21 -25.59
N ASP A 33 -17.23 -6.31 -25.99
CA ASP A 33 -18.50 -6.77 -25.49
C ASP A 33 -18.30 -7.91 -24.46
N PRO A 34 -18.68 -7.72 -23.17
CA PRO A 34 -18.58 -8.77 -22.18
C PRO A 34 -19.28 -10.09 -22.59
N ALA A 35 -20.35 -10.03 -23.38
CA ALA A 35 -21.06 -11.19 -23.88
C ALA A 35 -20.25 -11.97 -24.93
N GLU A 36 -19.55 -11.25 -25.82
CA GLU A 36 -18.64 -11.85 -26.78
C GLU A 36 -17.45 -12.54 -26.08
N PHE A 37 -16.88 -11.87 -25.07
CA PHE A 37 -15.81 -12.49 -24.26
C PHE A 37 -16.27 -13.75 -23.52
N ALA A 38 -17.48 -13.75 -22.95
CA ALA A 38 -18.03 -14.91 -22.27
C ALA A 38 -18.20 -16.09 -23.23
N LEU A 39 -18.75 -15.85 -24.43
CA LEU A 39 -18.92 -16.90 -25.45
C LEU A 39 -17.60 -17.46 -25.97
N ASN A 40 -16.56 -16.62 -26.11
CA ASN A 40 -15.23 -17.06 -26.52
C ASN A 40 -14.57 -17.97 -25.45
N GLN A 41 -14.85 -17.76 -24.16
CA GLN A 41 -14.40 -18.66 -23.09
C GLN A 41 -15.06 -20.04 -23.18
N ASP A 42 -16.32 -20.11 -23.61
CA ASP A 42 -17.05 -21.35 -23.82
C ASP A 42 -16.60 -22.12 -25.10
N GLY A 43 -15.55 -21.63 -25.78
CA GLY A 43 -14.92 -22.29 -26.92
C GLY A 43 -15.60 -21.99 -28.26
N LEU A 44 -16.40 -20.95 -28.35
CA LEU A 44 -17.02 -20.48 -29.60
C LEU A 44 -16.08 -19.50 -30.31
N ASP A 45 -15.33 -19.99 -31.27
CA ASP A 45 -14.56 -19.13 -32.19
C ASP A 45 -15.54 -18.41 -33.15
N ALA A 46 -15.67 -17.08 -33.01
CA ALA A 46 -16.57 -16.24 -33.75
C ALA A 46 -18.09 -16.47 -33.47
N PRO A 47 -18.60 -16.05 -32.32
CA PRO A 47 -20.03 -16.14 -32.01
C PRO A 47 -20.89 -15.29 -32.98
N THR A 48 -22.07 -15.81 -33.29
CA THR A 48 -23.04 -15.09 -34.13
C THR A 48 -23.70 -13.95 -33.35
N ASP A 49 -24.19 -12.90 -34.07
CA ASP A 49 -24.91 -11.77 -33.45
C ASP A 49 -26.10 -12.23 -32.58
N ALA A 50 -26.79 -13.32 -32.98
CA ALA A 50 -27.90 -13.88 -32.20
C ALA A 50 -27.42 -14.50 -30.87
N GLN A 51 -26.28 -15.17 -30.85
CA GLN A 51 -25.67 -15.73 -29.65
C GLN A 51 -25.20 -14.61 -28.71
N ILE A 52 -24.56 -13.58 -29.26
CA ILE A 52 -24.14 -12.40 -28.48
C ILE A 52 -25.35 -11.71 -27.86
N ALA A 53 -26.45 -11.52 -28.61
CA ALA A 53 -27.68 -10.90 -28.09
C ALA A 53 -28.31 -11.74 -26.96
N ALA A 54 -28.35 -13.07 -27.09
CA ALA A 54 -28.86 -13.97 -26.06
C ALA A 54 -27.98 -13.92 -24.78
N MET A 55 -26.66 -13.96 -24.92
CA MET A 55 -25.73 -13.84 -23.81
C MET A 55 -25.80 -12.49 -23.13
N ARG A 56 -26.00 -11.39 -23.87
CA ARG A 56 -26.24 -10.04 -23.28
C ARG A 56 -27.48 -9.99 -22.41
N GLU A 57 -28.55 -10.69 -22.79
CA GLU A 57 -29.77 -10.79 -22.01
C GLU A 57 -29.56 -11.65 -20.75
N GLU A 58 -28.88 -12.77 -20.86
CA GLU A 58 -28.50 -13.64 -19.75
C GLU A 58 -27.63 -12.92 -18.72
N LEU A 59 -26.61 -12.20 -19.17
CA LEU A 59 -25.72 -11.39 -18.30
C LEU A 59 -26.41 -10.11 -17.80
N GLY A 60 -27.63 -9.79 -18.27
CA GLY A 60 -28.37 -8.60 -17.86
C GLY A 60 -27.78 -7.28 -18.34
N LEU A 61 -26.95 -7.29 -19.39
CA LEU A 61 -26.28 -6.10 -19.94
C LEU A 61 -27.25 -5.13 -20.62
N ASN A 62 -28.45 -5.60 -20.98
CA ASN A 62 -29.54 -4.77 -21.53
C ASN A 62 -30.36 -4.02 -20.46
N ARG A 63 -30.11 -4.29 -19.16
CA ARG A 63 -30.80 -3.63 -18.06
C ARG A 63 -30.27 -2.19 -17.85
N PRO A 64 -31.03 -1.31 -17.17
CA PRO A 64 -30.54 0.01 -16.80
C PRO A 64 -29.23 -0.06 -16.00
N ILE A 65 -28.31 0.88 -16.19
CA ILE A 65 -26.95 0.88 -15.60
C ILE A 65 -26.99 0.74 -14.06
N TYR A 66 -27.94 1.39 -13.40
CA TYR A 66 -28.07 1.27 -11.95
C TYR A 66 -28.46 -0.14 -11.49
N VAL A 67 -29.26 -0.88 -12.28
CA VAL A 67 -29.61 -2.29 -11.99
C VAL A 67 -28.38 -3.17 -12.19
N GLN A 68 -27.60 -2.94 -13.24
CA GLN A 68 -26.34 -3.65 -13.47
C GLN A 68 -25.36 -3.43 -12.29
N TYR A 69 -25.19 -2.17 -11.85
CA TYR A 69 -24.32 -1.85 -10.71
C TYR A 69 -24.75 -2.58 -9.44
N PHE A 70 -26.02 -2.51 -9.05
CA PHE A 70 -26.48 -3.17 -7.81
C PHE A 70 -26.39 -4.70 -7.91
N SER A 71 -26.67 -5.28 -9.08
CA SER A 71 -26.51 -6.73 -9.31
C SER A 71 -25.06 -7.15 -9.19
N TRP A 72 -24.13 -6.43 -9.85
CA TRP A 72 -22.69 -6.67 -9.76
C TRP A 72 -22.17 -6.47 -8.34
N PHE A 73 -22.56 -5.39 -7.68
CA PHE A 73 -22.13 -5.10 -6.31
C PHE A 73 -22.61 -6.14 -5.31
N ALA A 74 -23.85 -6.64 -5.48
CA ALA A 74 -24.35 -7.75 -4.68
C ALA A 74 -23.52 -9.03 -4.88
N GLN A 75 -23.14 -9.38 -6.11
CA GLN A 75 -22.24 -10.52 -6.39
C GLN A 75 -20.89 -10.35 -5.71
N VAL A 76 -20.29 -9.17 -5.82
CA VAL A 76 -19.02 -8.84 -5.15
C VAL A 76 -19.11 -9.03 -3.63
N LEU A 77 -20.20 -8.57 -3.00
CA LEU A 77 -20.40 -8.76 -1.56
C LEU A 77 -20.54 -10.23 -1.14
N HIS A 78 -20.94 -11.12 -2.07
CA HIS A 78 -20.94 -12.58 -1.87
C HIS A 78 -19.61 -13.25 -2.27
N GLY A 79 -18.58 -12.46 -2.61
CA GLY A 79 -17.26 -12.97 -2.99
C GLY A 79 -17.14 -13.36 -4.45
N ASN A 80 -18.14 -13.10 -5.28
CA ASN A 80 -18.08 -13.36 -6.72
C ASN A 80 -17.56 -12.11 -7.45
N PHE A 81 -16.26 -12.11 -7.78
CA PHE A 81 -15.60 -11.04 -8.55
C PHE A 81 -15.59 -11.32 -10.06
N GLY A 82 -16.22 -12.43 -10.47
CA GLY A 82 -16.21 -12.90 -11.85
C GLY A 82 -14.95 -13.69 -12.22
N SER A 83 -14.82 -13.99 -13.52
CA SER A 83 -13.69 -14.73 -14.10
C SER A 83 -12.90 -13.84 -15.06
N SER A 84 -11.60 -14.13 -15.18
CA SER A 84 -10.68 -13.51 -16.15
C SER A 84 -11.14 -13.84 -17.58
N TYR A 85 -11.23 -12.83 -18.45
CA TYR A 85 -11.57 -13.04 -19.87
C TYR A 85 -10.48 -13.79 -20.64
N ILE A 86 -9.25 -13.76 -20.14
CA ILE A 86 -8.09 -14.37 -20.81
C ILE A 86 -7.84 -15.79 -20.31
N THR A 87 -7.91 -16.01 -19.00
CA THR A 87 -7.52 -17.29 -18.40
C THR A 87 -8.71 -18.15 -17.97
N GLY A 88 -9.93 -17.58 -17.92
CA GLY A 88 -11.13 -18.25 -17.40
C GLY A 88 -11.14 -18.51 -15.90
N LYS A 89 -10.07 -18.13 -15.17
CA LYS A 89 -9.93 -18.41 -13.75
C LYS A 89 -10.75 -17.44 -12.89
N ASP A 90 -11.19 -17.92 -11.73
CA ASP A 90 -11.83 -17.08 -10.70
C ASP A 90 -10.89 -16.01 -10.22
N ILE A 91 -11.32 -14.73 -10.29
CA ILE A 91 -10.48 -13.59 -10.01
C ILE A 91 -10.18 -13.46 -8.51
N LEU A 92 -11.17 -13.71 -7.63
CA LEU A 92 -10.93 -13.63 -6.19
C LEU A 92 -9.90 -14.66 -5.75
N HIS A 93 -9.98 -15.88 -6.27
CA HIS A 93 -9.02 -16.92 -5.98
C HIS A 93 -7.59 -16.53 -6.40
N GLU A 94 -7.41 -15.99 -7.62
CA GLU A 94 -6.10 -15.52 -8.10
C GLU A 94 -5.58 -14.33 -7.26
N LEU A 95 -6.44 -13.37 -6.87
CA LEU A 95 -6.07 -12.26 -5.98
C LEU A 95 -5.58 -12.77 -4.61
N LEU A 96 -6.31 -13.72 -4.01
CA LEU A 96 -5.95 -14.28 -2.71
C LEU A 96 -4.67 -15.12 -2.75
N LEU A 97 -4.38 -15.81 -3.87
CA LEU A 97 -3.13 -16.54 -4.07
C LEU A 97 -1.92 -15.60 -4.18
N ARG A 98 -2.09 -14.44 -4.83
CA ARG A 98 -1.00 -13.47 -5.07
C ARG A 98 -0.84 -12.46 -3.94
N LEU A 99 -1.87 -12.22 -3.13
CA LEU A 99 -1.85 -11.28 -2.01
C LEU A 99 -0.70 -11.50 -1.02
N PRO A 100 -0.38 -12.74 -0.58
CA PRO A 100 0.72 -12.97 0.34
C PRO A 100 2.06 -12.43 -0.15
N VAL A 101 2.37 -12.54 -1.44
CA VAL A 101 3.61 -12.04 -2.04
C VAL A 101 3.71 -10.52 -1.91
N THR A 102 2.64 -9.80 -2.24
CA THR A 102 2.60 -8.33 -2.11
C THR A 102 2.66 -7.89 -0.64
N VAL A 103 1.97 -8.60 0.26
CA VAL A 103 1.99 -8.32 1.71
C VAL A 103 3.38 -8.57 2.29
N GLU A 104 4.04 -9.67 1.94
CA GLU A 104 5.39 -9.99 2.40
C GLU A 104 6.40 -8.93 1.95
N LEU A 105 6.34 -8.52 0.68
CA LEU A 105 7.15 -7.43 0.15
C LEU A 105 6.89 -6.12 0.93
N ALA A 106 5.62 -5.76 1.14
CA ALA A 106 5.24 -4.54 1.82
C ALA A 106 5.70 -4.50 3.29
N LEU A 107 5.50 -5.60 4.02
CA LEU A 107 5.92 -5.70 5.43
C LEU A 107 7.44 -5.68 5.56
N LEU A 108 8.17 -6.38 4.69
CA LEU A 108 9.62 -6.39 4.71
C LEU A 108 10.20 -5.01 4.37
N ALA A 109 9.68 -4.36 3.31
CA ALA A 109 10.09 -3.01 2.94
C ALA A 109 9.79 -1.99 4.05
N LEU A 110 8.61 -2.10 4.68
CA LEU A 110 8.24 -1.22 5.80
C LEU A 110 9.13 -1.44 7.03
N ALA A 111 9.44 -2.69 7.37
CA ALA A 111 10.33 -3.03 8.49
C ALA A 111 11.73 -2.45 8.27
N ILE A 112 12.30 -2.61 7.07
CA ILE A 112 13.61 -2.04 6.69
C ILE A 112 13.55 -0.50 6.80
N ALA A 113 12.51 0.12 6.22
CA ALA A 113 12.33 1.57 6.24
C ALA A 113 12.20 2.11 7.68
N ALA A 114 11.45 1.43 8.53
CA ALA A 114 11.28 1.81 9.92
C ALA A 114 12.61 1.70 10.69
N VAL A 115 13.30 0.57 10.60
CA VAL A 115 14.56 0.35 11.33
C VAL A 115 15.62 1.36 10.90
N ILE A 116 15.88 1.49 9.60
CA ILE A 116 16.90 2.40 9.09
C ILE A 116 16.51 3.86 9.33
N GLY A 117 15.28 4.23 8.99
CA GLY A 117 14.83 5.62 9.09
C GLY A 117 14.76 6.11 10.54
N ILE A 118 14.24 5.30 11.47
CA ILE A 118 14.16 5.67 12.89
C ILE A 118 15.56 5.75 13.50
N ALA A 119 16.44 4.77 13.22
CA ALA A 119 17.79 4.76 13.76
C ALA A 119 18.59 5.98 13.27
N LEU A 120 18.65 6.21 11.95
CA LEU A 120 19.37 7.33 11.37
C LEU A 120 18.76 8.69 11.78
N GLY A 121 17.42 8.81 11.79
CA GLY A 121 16.74 10.04 12.23
C GLY A 121 17.01 10.36 13.68
N THR A 122 17.05 9.35 14.56
CA THR A 122 17.40 9.50 15.96
C THR A 122 18.87 9.96 16.11
N LEU A 123 19.80 9.33 15.40
CA LEU A 123 21.21 9.73 15.40
C LEU A 123 21.38 11.18 14.93
N CYS A 124 20.73 11.59 13.84
CA CYS A 124 20.77 12.97 13.34
C CYS A 124 20.20 13.97 14.36
N ALA A 125 19.15 13.64 15.09
CA ALA A 125 18.60 14.52 16.10
C ALA A 125 19.52 14.67 17.31
N VAL A 126 20.14 13.57 17.77
CA VAL A 126 21.08 13.57 18.90
C VAL A 126 22.37 14.32 18.56
N TYR A 127 22.91 14.13 17.36
CA TYR A 127 24.13 14.76 16.87
C TYR A 127 23.83 15.95 15.93
N LYS A 128 22.79 16.72 16.22
CA LYS A 128 22.38 17.88 15.43
C LYS A 128 23.53 18.80 15.10
N ASN A 129 23.62 19.27 13.85
CA ASN A 129 24.65 20.17 13.33
C ASN A 129 26.08 19.58 13.36
N SER A 130 26.22 18.25 13.39
CA SER A 130 27.49 17.57 13.23
C SER A 130 27.68 17.09 11.78
N TRP A 131 28.92 16.75 11.42
CA TRP A 131 29.21 16.15 10.10
C TRP A 131 28.38 14.89 9.80
N LEU A 132 28.03 14.12 10.83
CA LEU A 132 27.18 12.93 10.71
C LEU A 132 25.75 13.31 10.31
N ASP A 133 25.18 14.36 10.95
CA ASP A 133 23.86 14.89 10.59
C ASP A 133 23.86 15.36 9.14
N ASP A 134 24.86 16.14 8.74
CA ASP A 134 24.98 16.67 7.37
C ASP A 134 25.16 15.54 6.35
N ALA A 135 25.99 14.54 6.64
CA ALA A 135 26.23 13.41 5.74
C ALA A 135 24.94 12.56 5.55
N VAL A 136 24.22 12.26 6.64
CA VAL A 136 22.96 11.50 6.54
C VAL A 136 21.89 12.31 5.81
N GLN A 137 21.77 13.62 6.05
CA GLN A 137 20.85 14.48 5.31
C GLN A 137 21.20 14.54 3.81
N PHE A 138 22.49 14.65 3.47
CA PHE A 138 22.93 14.59 2.08
C PHE A 138 22.55 13.26 1.42
N LEU A 139 22.81 12.12 2.10
CA LEU A 139 22.42 10.80 1.61
C LEU A 139 20.90 10.67 1.44
N THR A 140 20.11 11.13 2.40
CA THR A 140 18.64 11.09 2.30
C THR A 140 18.12 11.93 1.14
N ASN A 141 18.76 13.07 0.83
CA ASN A 141 18.41 13.89 -0.33
C ASN A 141 18.68 13.15 -1.64
N ILE A 142 19.82 12.43 -1.75
CA ILE A 142 20.12 11.58 -2.91
C ILE A 142 19.07 10.49 -3.06
N LEU A 143 18.76 9.75 -1.98
CA LEU A 143 17.80 8.64 -2.01
C LEU A 143 16.38 9.09 -2.38
N LEU A 144 16.01 10.33 -2.06
CA LEU A 144 14.72 10.91 -2.47
C LEU A 144 14.72 11.41 -3.92
N ALA A 145 15.88 11.79 -4.47
CA ALA A 145 16.00 12.26 -5.83
C ALA A 145 16.10 11.10 -6.86
N VAL A 146 16.61 9.96 -6.44
CA VAL A 146 16.83 8.80 -7.32
C VAL A 146 15.51 8.02 -7.51
N PRO A 147 15.08 7.76 -8.77
CA PRO A 147 13.90 6.95 -9.03
C PRO A 147 14.07 5.52 -8.51
N GLY A 148 13.04 4.99 -7.80
CA GLY A 148 13.10 3.66 -7.20
C GLY A 148 13.35 2.53 -8.20
N PHE A 149 12.81 2.62 -9.42
CA PHE A 149 13.07 1.64 -10.47
C PHE A 149 14.53 1.60 -10.90
N TRP A 150 15.20 2.74 -10.93
CA TRP A 150 16.61 2.82 -11.28
C TRP A 150 17.49 2.16 -10.20
N LEU A 151 17.16 2.39 -8.91
CA LEU A 151 17.80 1.68 -7.80
C LEU A 151 17.58 0.17 -7.90
N ALA A 152 16.37 -0.28 -8.23
CA ALA A 152 16.08 -1.70 -8.43
C ALA A 152 16.97 -2.33 -9.50
N LEU A 153 17.12 -1.66 -10.65
CA LEU A 153 18.00 -2.13 -11.75
C LEU A 153 19.48 -2.16 -11.35
N LEU A 154 19.96 -1.12 -10.63
CA LEU A 154 21.32 -1.11 -10.10
C LEU A 154 21.57 -2.24 -9.10
N MET A 155 20.59 -2.55 -8.26
CA MET A 155 20.70 -3.66 -7.31
C MET A 155 20.77 -5.01 -8.01
N ILE A 156 19.99 -5.23 -9.07
CA ILE A 156 20.11 -6.43 -9.91
C ILE A 156 21.49 -6.51 -10.51
N LEU A 157 21.97 -5.44 -11.17
CA LEU A 157 23.29 -5.39 -11.80
C LEU A 157 24.41 -5.71 -10.80
N LEU A 158 24.36 -5.11 -9.61
CA LEU A 158 25.42 -5.27 -8.61
C LEU A 158 25.31 -6.61 -7.87
N PHE A 159 24.17 -6.91 -7.26
CA PHE A 159 24.05 -8.05 -6.34
C PHE A 159 23.73 -9.38 -7.05
N SER A 160 23.05 -9.34 -8.19
CA SER A 160 22.70 -10.56 -8.91
C SER A 160 23.70 -10.87 -10.02
N GLU A 161 23.94 -9.93 -10.92
CA GLU A 161 24.78 -10.18 -12.12
C GLU A 161 26.28 -10.14 -11.80
N THR A 162 26.73 -9.13 -11.03
CA THR A 162 28.17 -8.93 -10.78
C THR A 162 28.64 -9.78 -9.60
N LEU A 163 28.02 -9.63 -8.43
CA LEU A 163 28.43 -10.30 -7.20
C LEU A 163 27.82 -11.71 -7.04
N ARG A 164 26.76 -12.02 -7.75
CA ARG A 164 26.02 -13.31 -7.71
C ARG A 164 25.62 -13.76 -6.29
N LEU A 165 25.24 -12.79 -5.44
CA LEU A 165 24.88 -13.02 -4.05
C LEU A 165 23.38 -13.28 -3.85
N LEU A 166 22.54 -12.64 -4.67
CA LEU A 166 21.09 -12.67 -4.56
C LEU A 166 20.44 -13.05 -5.90
N PRO A 167 19.32 -13.75 -5.89
CA PRO A 167 18.59 -14.13 -7.10
C PRO A 167 17.92 -12.90 -7.74
N THR A 168 17.87 -12.89 -9.10
CA THR A 168 17.29 -11.78 -9.87
C THR A 168 15.76 -11.72 -9.77
N SER A 169 15.10 -12.88 -9.78
CA SER A 169 13.63 -12.99 -9.90
C SER A 169 13.11 -14.26 -9.25
N GLY A 170 11.84 -14.27 -8.85
CA GLY A 170 11.16 -15.39 -8.21
C GLY A 170 10.60 -15.02 -6.83
N SER A 171 9.96 -15.99 -6.16
CA SER A 171 9.33 -15.80 -4.85
C SER A 171 9.46 -17.01 -3.91
N GLU A 172 10.35 -17.97 -4.21
CA GLU A 172 10.40 -19.26 -3.51
C GLU A 172 10.97 -19.15 -2.09
N SER A 173 11.69 -18.07 -1.76
CA SER A 173 12.26 -17.86 -0.44
C SER A 173 12.45 -16.38 -0.13
N LEU A 174 12.66 -16.03 1.16
CA LEU A 174 12.92 -14.65 1.61
C LEU A 174 14.09 -13.97 0.88
N ARG A 175 15.04 -14.73 0.31
CA ARG A 175 16.16 -14.14 -0.45
C ARG A 175 15.71 -13.38 -1.68
N TYR A 176 14.61 -13.80 -2.32
CA TYR A 176 14.02 -13.13 -3.48
C TYR A 176 13.39 -11.78 -3.14
N PHE A 177 13.00 -11.58 -1.88
CA PHE A 177 12.39 -10.33 -1.41
C PHE A 177 13.39 -9.27 -0.93
N ILE A 178 14.67 -9.64 -0.70
CA ILE A 178 15.68 -8.71 -0.14
C ILE A 178 15.88 -7.50 -1.06
N MET A 179 16.21 -7.71 -2.33
CA MET A 179 16.44 -6.61 -3.28
C MET A 179 15.18 -5.79 -3.55
N PRO A 180 14.00 -6.38 -3.85
CA PRO A 180 12.77 -5.63 -4.00
C PRO A 180 12.42 -4.80 -2.77
N ALA A 181 12.51 -5.39 -1.57
CA ALA A 181 12.20 -4.69 -0.33
C ALA A 181 13.17 -3.53 -0.05
N LEU A 182 14.47 -3.70 -0.30
CA LEU A 182 15.46 -2.62 -0.21
C LEU A 182 15.15 -1.50 -1.23
N ALA A 183 14.89 -1.84 -2.49
CA ALA A 183 14.57 -0.85 -3.53
C ALA A 183 13.35 0.00 -3.17
N VAL A 184 12.27 -0.63 -2.65
CA VAL A 184 11.07 0.07 -2.19
C VAL A 184 11.32 0.85 -0.90
N SER A 185 12.14 0.32 0.02
CA SER A 185 12.36 0.93 1.33
C SER A 185 13.27 2.15 1.32
N PHE A 186 14.15 2.35 0.34
CA PHE A 186 15.17 3.42 0.40
C PHE A 186 14.57 4.82 0.46
N SER A 187 13.66 5.19 -0.43
CA SER A 187 12.99 6.50 -0.40
C SER A 187 12.12 6.67 0.86
N THR A 188 11.46 5.58 1.28
CA THR A 188 10.67 5.55 2.50
C THR A 188 11.55 5.73 3.74
N SER A 189 12.71 5.05 3.82
CA SER A 189 13.69 5.20 4.90
C SER A 189 14.19 6.64 5.02
N ALA A 190 14.49 7.28 3.89
CA ALA A 190 14.92 8.66 3.85
C ALA A 190 13.85 9.62 4.39
N THR A 191 12.60 9.40 4.02
CA THR A 191 11.47 10.19 4.53
C THR A 191 11.25 9.95 6.03
N VAL A 192 11.24 8.71 6.48
CA VAL A 192 11.12 8.35 7.92
C VAL A 192 12.25 8.96 8.73
N CYS A 193 13.50 8.94 8.23
CA CYS A 193 14.66 9.56 8.87
C CYS A 193 14.43 11.07 9.09
N ARG A 194 13.98 11.79 8.07
CA ARG A 194 13.70 13.24 8.17
C ARG A 194 12.58 13.55 9.13
N TYR A 195 11.50 12.76 9.10
CA TYR A 195 10.37 12.93 10.03
C TYR A 195 10.79 12.65 11.47
N MET A 196 11.52 11.54 11.71
CA MET A 196 12.00 11.19 13.04
C MET A 196 12.93 12.25 13.61
N ARG A 197 13.90 12.73 12.78
CA ARG A 197 14.79 13.85 13.16
C ARG A 197 13.99 15.10 13.54
N SER A 198 13.08 15.53 12.68
CA SER A 198 12.27 16.74 12.92
C SER A 198 11.41 16.61 14.18
N SER A 199 10.74 15.47 14.36
CA SER A 199 9.91 15.20 15.54
C SER A 199 10.73 15.22 16.84
N LEU A 200 11.89 14.55 16.87
CA LEU A 200 12.76 14.60 18.04
C LEU A 200 13.29 15.99 18.36
N LEU A 201 13.66 16.77 17.35
CA LEU A 201 14.11 18.16 17.58
C LEU A 201 12.99 19.04 18.14
N THR A 202 11.75 18.83 17.73
CA THR A 202 10.57 19.49 18.31
C THR A 202 10.39 19.10 19.78
N GLU A 203 10.50 17.81 20.09
CA GLU A 203 10.40 17.34 21.48
C GLU A 203 11.54 17.85 22.36
N PHE A 204 12.78 17.94 21.85
CA PHE A 204 13.92 18.51 22.60
C PHE A 204 13.75 20.00 22.92
N ALA A 205 12.95 20.73 22.13
CA ALA A 205 12.63 22.13 22.36
C ALA A 205 11.41 22.32 23.28
N SER A 206 10.70 21.26 23.67
CA SER A 206 9.50 21.34 24.50
C SER A 206 9.80 21.71 25.94
N GLN A 207 8.84 22.41 26.60
CA GLN A 207 9.00 22.85 27.99
C GLN A 207 9.20 21.67 28.97
N TYR A 208 8.44 20.59 28.81
CA TYR A 208 8.55 19.41 29.67
C TYR A 208 9.94 18.75 29.59
N PHE A 209 10.53 18.76 28.41
CA PHE A 209 11.88 18.21 28.19
C PHE A 209 12.93 19.09 28.88
N LEU A 210 12.82 20.42 28.77
CA LEU A 210 13.70 21.37 29.45
C LEU A 210 13.61 21.21 30.96
N VAL A 211 12.40 21.13 31.54
CA VAL A 211 12.20 20.94 32.99
C VAL A 211 12.83 19.59 33.44
N ALA A 212 12.63 18.52 32.70
CA ALA A 212 13.22 17.21 33.01
C ALA A 212 14.76 17.26 32.98
N ARG A 213 15.33 18.00 32.01
CA ARG A 213 16.77 18.21 31.89
C ARG A 213 17.34 19.01 33.08
N VAL A 214 16.66 20.07 33.54
CA VAL A 214 17.07 20.88 34.71
C VAL A 214 17.01 20.06 36.00
N ARG A 215 16.10 19.09 36.11
CA ARG A 215 16.01 18.12 37.20
C ARG A 215 17.14 17.09 37.23
N GLY A 216 18.12 17.16 36.33
CA GLY A 216 19.28 16.26 36.30
C GLY A 216 19.02 14.87 35.74
N ILE A 217 17.92 14.66 34.99
CA ILE A 217 17.64 13.37 34.35
C ILE A 217 18.69 13.10 33.27
N SER A 218 19.23 11.87 33.22
CA SER A 218 20.29 11.50 32.30
C SER A 218 19.83 11.63 30.83
N LYS A 219 20.74 11.98 29.91
CA LYS A 219 20.46 12.18 28.48
C LYS A 219 19.78 10.97 27.82
N ILE A 220 20.20 9.75 28.16
CA ILE A 220 19.61 8.51 27.61
C ILE A 220 18.15 8.38 28.07
N LYS A 221 17.88 8.62 29.34
CA LYS A 221 16.52 8.56 29.89
C LYS A 221 15.63 9.68 29.31
N LEU A 222 16.17 10.88 29.14
CA LEU A 222 15.49 11.97 28.46
C LEU A 222 15.12 11.61 27.03
N LEU A 223 16.02 10.99 26.28
CA LEU A 223 15.77 10.55 24.92
C LEU A 223 14.68 9.48 24.87
N PHE A 224 14.91 8.32 25.49
CA PHE A 224 14.06 7.15 25.27
C PHE A 224 12.75 7.14 26.04
N TYR A 225 12.66 7.78 27.20
CA TYR A 225 11.43 7.80 28.01
C TYR A 225 10.59 9.08 27.86
N TYR A 226 11.19 10.19 27.43
CA TYR A 226 10.47 11.48 27.33
C TYR A 226 10.26 11.93 25.89
N ALA A 227 11.32 11.96 25.07
CA ALA A 227 11.21 12.51 23.70
C ALA A 227 10.76 11.45 22.69
N PHE A 228 11.38 10.28 22.70
CA PHE A 228 11.18 9.22 21.68
C PHE A 228 9.72 8.74 21.57
N PRO A 229 8.98 8.45 22.66
CA PRO A 229 7.59 7.98 22.55
C PRO A 229 6.68 9.01 21.88
N ASN A 230 6.87 10.30 22.19
CA ASN A 230 6.10 11.38 21.58
C ASN A 230 6.50 11.61 20.12
N ALA A 231 7.81 11.58 19.81
CA ALA A 231 8.33 11.74 18.47
C ALA A 231 7.93 10.59 17.53
N MET A 232 7.66 9.40 18.06
CA MET A 232 7.20 8.23 17.29
C MET A 232 5.77 8.36 16.78
N LEU A 233 4.89 9.16 17.40
CA LEU A 233 3.50 9.24 16.99
C LEU A 233 3.33 9.65 15.51
N PRO A 234 3.90 10.78 15.03
CA PRO A 234 3.81 11.13 13.61
C PRO A 234 4.54 10.15 12.69
N VAL A 235 5.60 9.48 13.17
CA VAL A 235 6.34 8.47 12.41
C VAL A 235 5.50 7.21 12.20
N ILE A 236 4.77 6.75 13.21
CA ILE A 236 3.86 5.60 13.09
C ILE A 236 2.73 5.90 12.10
N ALA A 237 2.15 7.11 12.14
CA ALA A 237 1.15 7.52 11.16
C ALA A 237 1.70 7.51 9.73
N LEU A 238 2.93 8.02 9.55
CA LEU A 238 3.64 8.02 8.27
C LEU A 238 3.88 6.59 7.76
N LEU A 239 4.38 5.69 8.61
CA LEU A 239 4.62 4.29 8.27
C LEU A 239 3.32 3.58 7.88
N GLY A 240 2.21 3.86 8.56
CA GLY A 240 0.90 3.33 8.19
C GLY A 240 0.45 3.77 6.80
N ASN A 241 0.65 5.04 6.44
CA ASN A 241 0.36 5.54 5.10
C ASN A 241 1.25 4.91 4.04
N TYR A 242 2.54 4.66 4.35
CA TYR A 242 3.44 3.95 3.44
C TYR A 242 3.05 2.49 3.24
N LEU A 243 2.61 1.79 4.29
CA LEU A 243 2.10 0.42 4.15
C LEU A 243 0.95 0.37 3.14
N ALA A 244 -0.02 1.27 3.28
CA ALA A 244 -1.11 1.40 2.34
C ALA A 244 -0.60 1.69 0.91
N GLY A 245 0.33 2.64 0.77
CA GLY A 245 0.92 3.01 -0.52
C GLY A 245 1.69 1.88 -1.20
N ILE A 246 2.46 1.08 -0.46
CA ILE A 246 3.22 -0.05 -1.01
C ILE A 246 2.26 -1.15 -1.49
N LEU A 247 1.24 -1.49 -0.70
CA LEU A 247 0.24 -2.51 -1.06
C LEU A 247 -0.58 -2.13 -2.30
N GLY A 248 -0.85 -0.83 -2.50
CA GLY A 248 -1.55 -0.34 -3.71
C GLY A 248 -0.63 -0.02 -4.89
N GLY A 249 0.68 0.08 -4.70
CA GLY A 249 1.60 0.67 -5.69
C GLY A 249 2.93 -0.04 -5.91
N SER A 250 3.10 -1.30 -5.49
CA SER A 250 4.34 -2.07 -5.70
C SER A 250 4.52 -2.60 -7.14
N VAL A 251 3.69 -2.15 -8.11
CA VAL A 251 3.69 -2.62 -9.50
C VAL A 251 5.08 -2.65 -10.11
N ILE A 252 5.85 -1.57 -9.94
CA ILE A 252 7.18 -1.44 -10.53
C ILE A 252 8.15 -2.46 -9.93
N ALA A 253 8.15 -2.62 -8.61
CA ALA A 253 9.03 -3.57 -7.94
C ALA A 253 8.64 -5.02 -8.28
N GLU A 254 7.35 -5.35 -8.21
CA GLU A 254 6.87 -6.68 -8.59
C GLU A 254 7.21 -7.02 -10.05
N SER A 255 7.10 -6.05 -10.97
CA SER A 255 7.42 -6.27 -12.40
C SER A 255 8.90 -6.43 -12.66
N ILE A 256 9.76 -5.61 -12.05
CA ILE A 256 11.22 -5.66 -12.26
C ILE A 256 11.80 -6.97 -11.71
N PHE A 257 11.35 -7.41 -10.55
CA PHE A 257 11.84 -8.62 -9.89
C PHE A 257 11.00 -9.87 -10.21
N ALA A 258 10.04 -9.77 -11.15
CA ALA A 258 9.12 -10.82 -11.55
C ALA A 258 8.44 -11.53 -10.35
N LEU A 259 8.01 -10.75 -9.36
CA LEU A 259 7.25 -11.25 -8.22
C LEU A 259 5.78 -11.46 -8.64
N PRO A 260 5.20 -12.64 -8.38
CA PRO A 260 3.80 -12.92 -8.74
C PRO A 260 2.83 -12.30 -7.71
N GLY A 261 2.86 -10.97 -7.56
CA GLY A 261 1.99 -10.22 -6.66
C GLY A 261 0.68 -9.76 -7.32
N ILE A 262 -0.18 -9.10 -6.53
CA ILE A 262 -1.47 -8.59 -7.04
C ILE A 262 -1.27 -7.41 -8.01
N SER A 263 -0.22 -6.61 -7.81
CA SER A 263 0.04 -5.45 -8.66
C SER A 263 0.61 -5.86 -10.02
N SER A 264 1.42 -6.93 -10.08
CA SER A 264 1.87 -7.52 -11.36
C SER A 264 0.70 -8.10 -12.15
N MET A 265 -0.28 -8.73 -11.47
CA MET A 265 -1.52 -9.22 -12.09
C MET A 265 -2.31 -8.07 -12.75
N ALA A 266 -2.41 -6.91 -12.09
CA ALA A 266 -3.06 -5.75 -12.67
C ALA A 266 -2.35 -5.24 -13.94
N LEU A 267 -1.01 -5.24 -13.96
CA LEU A 267 -0.24 -4.84 -15.13
C LEU A 267 -0.45 -5.82 -16.30
N GLU A 268 -0.49 -7.13 -16.03
CA GLU A 268 -0.85 -8.15 -17.01
C GLU A 268 -2.26 -7.91 -17.56
N ALA A 269 -3.23 -7.64 -16.67
CA ALA A 269 -4.61 -7.34 -17.07
C ALA A 269 -4.70 -6.11 -17.99
N ILE A 270 -3.91 -5.06 -17.74
CA ILE A 270 -3.84 -3.89 -18.64
C ILE A 270 -3.28 -4.28 -20.01
N ARG A 271 -2.18 -5.06 -20.04
CA ARG A 271 -1.52 -5.47 -21.30
C ARG A 271 -2.44 -6.32 -22.18
N PHE A 272 -3.18 -7.23 -21.57
CA PHE A 272 -4.08 -8.17 -22.26
C PHE A 272 -5.52 -7.67 -22.34
N ARG A 273 -5.82 -6.48 -21.83
CA ARG A 273 -7.16 -5.89 -21.78
C ARG A 273 -8.18 -6.77 -21.03
N ASP A 274 -7.72 -7.41 -19.96
CA ASP A 274 -8.56 -8.22 -19.07
C ASP A 274 -9.26 -7.32 -18.05
N TYR A 275 -10.35 -6.73 -18.47
CA TYR A 275 -11.04 -5.69 -17.71
C TYR A 275 -11.71 -6.19 -16.43
N PRO A 276 -12.31 -7.39 -16.37
CA PRO A 276 -12.83 -7.93 -15.10
C PRO A 276 -11.75 -8.03 -14.03
N VAL A 277 -10.54 -8.49 -14.40
CA VAL A 277 -9.40 -8.54 -13.49
C VAL A 277 -8.99 -7.15 -13.03
N LEU A 278 -8.94 -6.18 -13.95
CA LEU A 278 -8.60 -4.80 -13.60
C LEU A 278 -9.65 -4.16 -12.67
N GLN A 279 -10.92 -4.37 -12.97
CA GLN A 279 -12.05 -3.89 -12.17
C GLN A 279 -12.00 -4.48 -10.74
N ALA A 280 -11.81 -5.78 -10.64
CA ALA A 280 -11.69 -6.49 -9.37
C ALA A 280 -10.45 -6.05 -8.58
N TYR A 281 -9.31 -5.87 -9.25
CA TYR A 281 -8.08 -5.35 -8.64
C TYR A 281 -8.28 -3.97 -8.00
N VAL A 282 -8.87 -3.02 -8.76
CA VAL A 282 -9.13 -1.65 -8.26
C VAL A 282 -10.04 -1.69 -7.04
N LEU A 283 -11.10 -2.48 -7.09
CA LEU A 283 -12.03 -2.63 -5.97
C LEU A 283 -11.36 -3.27 -4.75
N PHE A 284 -10.68 -4.40 -4.95
CA PHE A 284 -10.02 -5.17 -3.89
C PHE A 284 -8.92 -4.36 -3.20
N THR A 285 -8.01 -3.76 -3.99
CA THR A 285 -6.94 -2.94 -3.44
C THR A 285 -7.46 -1.66 -2.79
N GLY A 286 -8.47 -1.02 -3.39
CA GLY A 286 -9.09 0.16 -2.81
C GLY A 286 -9.74 -0.13 -1.45
N TRP A 287 -10.47 -1.23 -1.31
CA TRP A 287 -11.03 -1.64 -0.02
C TRP A 287 -9.94 -2.03 0.99
N LEU A 288 -8.90 -2.74 0.54
CA LEU A 288 -7.75 -3.07 1.39
C LEU A 288 -7.07 -1.81 1.92
N LEU A 289 -6.87 -0.79 1.08
CA LEU A 289 -6.32 0.52 1.49
C LEU A 289 -7.18 1.20 2.55
N VAL A 290 -8.50 1.21 2.39
CA VAL A 290 -9.45 1.78 3.37
C VAL A 290 -9.34 1.04 4.70
N LEU A 291 -9.29 -0.30 4.68
CA LEU A 291 -9.17 -1.12 5.89
C LEU A 291 -7.85 -0.87 6.62
N ILE A 292 -6.74 -0.78 5.89
CA ILE A 292 -5.42 -0.48 6.47
C ILE A 292 -5.41 0.92 7.08
N THR A 293 -5.92 1.92 6.36
CA THR A 293 -6.00 3.29 6.87
C THR A 293 -6.87 3.36 8.14
N LEU A 294 -8.00 2.65 8.16
CA LEU A 294 -8.83 2.53 9.35
C LEU A 294 -8.08 1.89 10.52
N ALA A 295 -7.34 0.81 10.27
CA ALA A 295 -6.53 0.14 11.29
C ALA A 295 -5.44 1.07 11.86
N VAL A 296 -4.76 1.84 10.99
CA VAL A 296 -3.77 2.84 11.39
C VAL A 296 -4.40 3.97 12.22
N ASP A 297 -5.56 4.48 11.81
CA ASP A 297 -6.29 5.51 12.57
C ASP A 297 -6.68 5.02 13.97
N LEU A 298 -7.15 3.79 14.09
CA LEU A 298 -7.48 3.17 15.37
C LEU A 298 -6.24 2.95 16.24
N LEU A 299 -5.14 2.51 15.65
CA LEU A 299 -3.85 2.38 16.34
C LEU A 299 -3.36 3.73 16.85
N MET A 300 -3.43 4.78 16.02
CA MET A 300 -3.03 6.14 16.42
C MET A 300 -3.90 6.69 17.54
N PHE A 301 -5.20 6.43 17.49
CA PHE A 301 -6.10 6.80 18.59
C PHE A 301 -5.74 6.07 19.90
N TYR A 302 -5.34 4.79 19.80
CA TYR A 302 -4.91 4.00 20.97
C TYR A 302 -3.58 4.52 21.55
N LEU A 303 -2.62 4.86 20.70
CA LEU A 303 -1.28 5.29 21.11
C LEU A 303 -1.21 6.75 21.57
N ASN A 304 -2.12 7.63 21.10
CA ASN A 304 -2.06 9.06 21.39
C ASN A 304 -3.08 9.47 22.48
N PRO A 305 -2.66 9.69 23.74
CA PRO A 305 -3.56 10.08 24.82
C PRO A 305 -4.26 11.45 24.58
N LYS A 306 -3.62 12.35 23.81
CA LYS A 306 -4.19 13.68 23.50
C LYS A 306 -5.41 13.58 22.61
N LEU A 307 -5.48 12.57 21.73
CA LEU A 307 -6.67 12.31 20.91
C LEU A 307 -7.86 11.76 21.74
N ARG A 308 -7.55 11.13 22.90
CA ARG A 308 -8.60 10.62 23.80
C ARG A 308 -9.26 11.76 24.59
N GLY A 309 -8.50 12.77 25.02
CA GLY A 309 -8.99 13.91 25.79
C GLY A 309 -9.71 14.98 24.95
N GLY A 310 -9.34 15.16 23.68
CA GLY A 310 -9.98 16.13 22.78
C GLY A 310 -11.38 15.73 22.28
N ALA A 311 -11.78 14.48 22.45
CA ALA A 311 -13.14 14.02 22.15
C ALA A 311 -14.18 14.43 23.21
N GLU A 312 -13.75 14.96 24.35
CA GLU A 312 -14.63 15.39 25.47
C GLU A 312 -14.82 16.92 25.56
N VAL A 313 -14.16 17.72 24.71
CA VAL A 313 -14.16 19.22 24.83
C VAL A 313 -15.04 19.92 23.79
N HIS A 314 -15.77 19.20 22.94
CA HIS A 314 -16.71 19.77 21.96
C HIS A 314 -18.11 19.11 22.12
N ASP A 315 -18.70 19.23 23.29
CA ASP A 315 -20.16 19.17 23.53
C ASP A 315 -20.64 20.47 24.14
#